data_6c680ee43808f0bb9fba491a286ef06c
#
_entry.id   6c680ee43808f0bb9fba491a286ef06c
#
_cell.length_a   1.000
_cell.length_b   1.000
_cell.length_c   1.000
_cell.angle_alpha   90.00
_cell.angle_beta   90.00
_cell.angle_gamma   90.00
#
_symmetry.space_group_name_H-M   'P 1'
#
loop_
_entity.id
_entity.type
_entity.pdbx_description
1 polymer ?
#
loop_
_entity_poly.entity_id
_entity_poly.type
_entity_poly.pdbx_seq_one_letter_code
_entity_poly.pdbx_strand_id
1 'polypeptide(L)'
;MEFLSKNNIDTLAQLETYRQAKLGEIVRLTAERKSLYKTNPDSPRIQRINTALKQLRQEERLCRKIAEQSLEVQQHLTEARRDRAEQQKQEQERARDRHPNIDLTL
;
A
#
# COMPACT_ATOMS: atom_id res chain seq x y z
N MET A 1 -1.66 -3.54 -12.34
CA MET A 1 -2.35 -2.23 -12.29
C MET A 1 -1.66 -1.26 -13.23
N GLU A 2 -2.44 -0.59 -14.05
CA GLU A 2 -1.93 0.40 -15.00
C GLU A 2 -1.15 1.52 -14.32
N PHE A 3 -1.63 2.02 -13.18
CA PHE A 3 -0.96 3.09 -12.45
C PHE A 3 0.48 2.73 -12.06
N LEU A 4 0.67 1.56 -11.49
CA LEU A 4 2.01 1.10 -11.05
C LEU A 4 2.94 0.88 -12.25
N SER A 5 2.43 0.23 -13.28
CA SER A 5 3.19 -0.02 -14.51
C SER A 5 3.56 1.28 -15.22
N LYS A 6 2.61 2.22 -15.34
CA LYS A 6 2.82 3.51 -15.97
C LYS A 6 3.92 4.34 -15.29
N ASN A 7 4.04 4.21 -13.96
CA ASN A 7 4.98 5.00 -13.17
C ASN A 7 6.23 4.18 -12.77
N ASN A 8 6.42 2.98 -13.33
CA ASN A 8 7.56 2.10 -13.05
C ASN A 8 7.70 1.80 -11.56
N ILE A 9 6.58 1.54 -10.89
CA ILE A 9 6.56 1.24 -9.46
C ILE A 9 6.42 -0.27 -9.29
N ASP A 10 7.48 -0.92 -8.81
CA ASP A 10 7.52 -2.36 -8.62
C ASP A 10 7.47 -2.79 -7.15
N THR A 11 7.80 -1.90 -6.23
CA THR A 11 7.87 -2.20 -4.80
C THR A 11 7.08 -1.19 -3.98
N LEU A 12 6.72 -1.57 -2.74
CA LEU A 12 6.08 -0.66 -1.79
C LEU A 12 7.00 0.52 -1.44
N ALA A 13 8.31 0.30 -1.39
CA ALA A 13 9.28 1.37 -1.14
C ALA A 13 9.26 2.41 -2.25
N GLN A 14 9.19 1.97 -3.52
CA GLN A 14 9.06 2.87 -4.66
C GLN A 14 7.73 3.63 -4.64
N LEU A 15 6.64 2.95 -4.29
CA LEU A 15 5.32 3.57 -4.15
C LEU A 15 5.34 4.66 -3.08
N GLU A 16 5.96 4.41 -1.94
CA GLU A 16 6.08 5.40 -0.87
C GLU A 16 6.94 6.59 -1.28
N THR A 17 8.05 6.36 -1.98
CA THR A 17 8.88 7.44 -2.54
C THR A 17 8.09 8.31 -3.50
N TYR A 18 7.31 7.69 -4.39
CA TYR A 18 6.43 8.41 -5.31
C TYR A 18 5.39 9.24 -4.55
N ARG A 19 4.74 8.63 -3.55
CA ARG A 19 3.77 9.31 -2.70
C ARG A 19 4.36 10.51 -1.97
N GLN A 20 5.55 10.36 -1.39
CA GLN A 20 6.24 11.44 -0.67
C GLN A 20 6.59 12.61 -1.62
N ALA A 21 7.01 12.31 -2.85
CA ALA A 21 7.25 13.33 -3.85
C ALA A 21 5.98 14.13 -4.18
N LYS A 22 4.83 13.45 -4.28
CA LYS A 22 3.54 14.11 -4.51
C LYS A 22 3.12 14.98 -3.34
N LEU A 23 3.32 14.50 -2.11
CA LEU A 23 3.04 15.31 -0.91
C LEU A 23 3.91 16.56 -0.85
N GLY A 24 5.19 16.46 -1.20
CA GLY A 24 6.09 17.60 -1.28
C GLY A 24 5.63 18.65 -2.30
N GLU A 25 5.17 18.22 -3.47
CA GLU A 25 4.61 19.12 -4.48
C GLU A 25 3.32 19.78 -3.99
N ILE A 26 2.45 19.04 -3.31
CA ILE A 26 1.21 19.59 -2.73
C ILE A 26 1.54 20.72 -1.75
N VAL A 27 2.50 20.50 -0.87
CA VAL A 27 2.93 21.51 0.11
C VAL A 27 3.48 22.75 -0.61
N ARG A 28 4.35 22.56 -1.59
CA ARG A 28 4.95 23.64 -2.37
C ARG A 28 3.89 24.47 -3.09
N LEU A 29 2.98 23.82 -3.81
CA LEU A 29 1.94 24.52 -4.56
C LEU A 29 0.92 25.19 -3.66
N THR A 30 0.61 24.62 -2.51
CA THR A 30 -0.28 25.24 -1.51
C THR A 30 0.33 26.53 -0.98
N ALA A 31 1.64 26.52 -0.69
CA ALA A 31 2.35 27.71 -0.24
C ALA A 31 2.39 28.79 -1.33
N GLU A 32 2.66 28.41 -2.57
CA GLU A 32 2.66 29.34 -3.70
C GLU A 32 1.28 29.96 -3.91
N ARG A 33 0.22 29.16 -3.85
CA ARG A 33 -1.15 29.64 -3.96
C ARG A 33 -1.48 30.66 -2.87
N LYS A 34 -1.09 30.38 -1.62
CA LYS A 34 -1.29 31.26 -0.49
C LYS A 34 -0.59 32.61 -0.72
N SER A 35 0.64 32.57 -1.23
CA SER A 35 1.39 33.78 -1.60
C SER A 35 0.68 34.57 -2.69
N LEU A 36 0.18 33.91 -3.73
CA LEU A 36 -0.54 34.54 -4.83
C LEU A 36 -1.85 35.20 -4.37
N TYR A 37 -2.58 34.60 -3.45
CA TYR A 37 -3.78 35.24 -2.89
C TYR A 37 -3.48 36.56 -2.18
N LYS A 38 -2.29 36.69 -1.63
CA LYS A 38 -1.84 37.96 -0.96
C LYS A 38 -1.33 39.00 -1.95
N THR A 39 -0.60 38.56 -2.99
CA THR A 39 0.12 39.45 -3.89
C THR A 39 -0.62 39.70 -5.21
N ASN A 40 -1.29 38.70 -5.75
CA ASN A 40 -2.02 38.77 -7.02
C ASN A 40 -3.19 37.80 -7.06
N PRO A 41 -4.31 38.11 -6.36
CA PRO A 41 -5.44 37.18 -6.24
C PRO A 41 -6.14 36.89 -7.58
N ASP A 42 -5.93 37.69 -8.60
CA ASP A 42 -6.53 37.50 -9.93
C ASP A 42 -5.62 36.72 -10.89
N SER A 43 -4.48 36.21 -10.40
CA SER A 43 -3.53 35.50 -11.24
C SER A 43 -4.15 34.23 -11.84
N PRO A 44 -4.04 34.01 -13.16
CA PRO A 44 -4.50 32.74 -13.77
C PRO A 44 -3.70 31.53 -13.29
N ARG A 45 -2.52 31.75 -12.70
CA ARG A 45 -1.72 30.68 -12.10
C ARG A 45 -2.43 30.02 -10.93
N ILE A 46 -3.29 30.74 -10.20
CA ILE A 46 -4.07 30.18 -9.08
C ILE A 46 -4.96 29.04 -9.57
N GLN A 47 -5.64 29.20 -10.71
CA GLN A 47 -6.47 28.13 -11.28
C GLN A 47 -5.64 26.95 -11.74
N ARG A 48 -4.46 27.19 -12.30
CA ARG A 48 -3.54 26.12 -12.69
C ARG A 48 -3.06 25.35 -11.48
N ILE A 49 -2.73 26.04 -10.41
CA ILE A 49 -2.35 25.41 -9.13
C ILE A 49 -3.50 24.60 -8.57
N ASN A 50 -4.72 25.10 -8.58
CA ASN A 50 -5.89 24.38 -8.10
C ASN A 50 -6.10 23.08 -8.88
N THR A 51 -5.96 23.12 -10.20
CA THR A 51 -6.07 21.93 -11.04
C THR A 51 -4.96 20.94 -10.73
N ALA A 52 -3.72 21.40 -10.62
CA ALA A 52 -2.59 20.55 -10.28
C ALA A 52 -2.73 19.92 -8.89
N LEU A 53 -3.19 20.69 -7.90
CA LEU A 53 -3.43 20.18 -6.54
C LEU A 53 -4.50 19.10 -6.52
N LYS A 54 -5.57 19.28 -7.28
CA LYS A 54 -6.62 18.27 -7.38
C LYS A 54 -6.07 16.94 -7.92
N GLN A 55 -5.27 17.01 -8.98
CA GLN A 55 -4.65 15.83 -9.57
C GLN A 55 -3.64 15.18 -8.61
N LEU A 56 -2.78 15.97 -7.98
CA LEU A 56 -1.78 15.48 -7.04
C LEU A 56 -2.43 14.79 -5.83
N ARG A 57 -3.51 15.36 -5.32
CA ARG A 57 -4.25 14.75 -4.21
C ARG A 57 -4.90 13.43 -4.61
N GLN A 58 -5.42 13.33 -5.84
CA GLN A 58 -5.97 12.07 -6.35
C GLN A 58 -4.89 11.01 -6.47
N GLU A 59 -3.73 11.35 -7.00
CA GLU A 59 -2.60 10.44 -7.12
C GLU A 59 -2.07 9.99 -5.75
N GLU A 60 -1.96 10.92 -4.79
CA GLU A 60 -1.54 10.59 -3.43
C GLU A 60 -2.53 9.63 -2.76
N ARG A 61 -3.83 9.88 -2.87
CA ARG A 61 -4.85 8.98 -2.32
C ARG A 61 -4.79 7.59 -2.97
N LEU A 62 -4.56 7.54 -4.26
CA LEU A 62 -4.42 6.27 -4.98
C LEU A 62 -3.23 5.48 -4.47
N CYS A 63 -2.08 6.14 -4.29
CA CYS A 63 -0.88 5.52 -3.73
C CYS A 63 -1.15 4.96 -2.33
N ARG A 64 -1.80 5.74 -1.48
CA ARG A 64 -2.13 5.34 -0.12
C ARG A 64 -3.07 4.14 -0.11
N LYS A 65 -4.09 4.16 -0.95
CA LYS A 65 -5.05 3.07 -1.08
C LYS A 65 -4.38 1.78 -1.55
N ILE A 66 -3.50 1.87 -2.54
CA ILE A 66 -2.74 0.72 -3.03
C ILE A 66 -1.84 0.15 -1.93
N ALA A 67 -1.16 1.01 -1.19
CA ALA A 67 -0.30 0.59 -0.09
C ALA A 67 -1.10 -0.15 1.00
N GLU A 68 -2.25 0.38 1.39
CA GLU A 68 -3.14 -0.24 2.37
C GLU A 68 -3.62 -1.62 1.90
N GLN A 69 -4.06 -1.73 0.65
CA GLN A 69 -4.50 -3.00 0.07
C GLN A 69 -3.38 -4.02 0.00
N SER A 70 -2.18 -3.59 -0.36
CA SER A 70 -1.02 -4.47 -0.42
C SER A 70 -0.64 -5.00 0.95
N LEU A 71 -0.70 -4.18 1.99
CA LEU A 71 -0.45 -4.61 3.36
C LEU A 71 -1.50 -5.62 3.83
N GLU A 72 -2.77 -5.38 3.54
CA GLU A 72 -3.84 -6.33 3.86
C GLU A 72 -3.62 -7.69 3.19
N VAL A 73 -3.29 -7.70 1.91
CA VAL A 73 -3.00 -8.94 1.18
C VAL A 73 -1.82 -9.68 1.80
N GLN A 74 -0.75 -8.97 2.14
CA GLN A 74 0.41 -9.57 2.80
C GLN A 74 0.06 -10.16 4.16
N GLN A 75 -0.75 -9.47 4.96
CA GLN A 75 -1.21 -9.96 6.26
C GLN A 75 -2.04 -11.23 6.10
N HIS A 76 -2.99 -11.25 5.19
CA HIS A 76 -3.81 -12.44 4.91
C HIS A 76 -2.97 -13.62 4.45
N LEU A 77 -1.98 -13.40 3.60
CA LEU A 77 -1.08 -14.46 3.16
C LEU A 77 -0.24 -15.00 4.30
N THR A 78 0.22 -14.14 5.19
CA THR A 78 0.99 -14.54 6.37
C THR A 78 0.15 -15.38 7.31
N GLU A 79 -1.09 -14.97 7.58
CA GLU A 79 -2.03 -15.71 8.42
C GLU A 79 -2.36 -17.07 7.82
N ALA A 80 -2.63 -17.14 6.51
CA ALA A 80 -2.90 -18.38 5.83
C ALA A 80 -1.71 -19.34 5.90
N ARG A 81 -0.49 -18.87 5.79
CA ARG A 81 0.72 -19.68 5.93
C ARG A 81 0.88 -20.22 7.35
N ARG A 82 0.59 -19.43 8.37
CA ARG A 82 0.62 -19.88 9.77
C ARG A 82 -0.40 -20.99 10.01
N ASP A 83 -1.62 -20.80 9.55
CA ASP A 83 -2.68 -21.77 9.72
C ASP A 83 -2.32 -23.11 9.07
N ARG A 84 -1.75 -23.09 7.88
CA ARG A 84 -1.29 -24.29 7.19
C ARG A 84 -0.16 -25.00 7.96
N ALA A 85 0.79 -24.23 8.47
CA ALA A 85 1.89 -24.81 9.23
C ALA A 85 1.41 -25.46 10.51
N GLU A 86 0.47 -24.86 11.22
CA GLU A 86 -0.13 -25.42 12.42
C GLU A 86 -0.92 -26.68 12.12
N GLN A 87 -1.71 -26.70 11.04
CA GLN A 87 -2.47 -27.88 10.63
C GLN A 87 -1.55 -29.04 10.27
N GLN A 88 -0.49 -28.81 9.52
CA GLN A 88 0.47 -29.85 9.18
C GLN A 88 1.16 -30.42 10.40
N LYS A 89 1.53 -29.58 11.35
CA LYS A 89 2.12 -30.02 12.60
C LYS A 89 1.18 -30.90 13.40
N GLN A 90 -0.08 -30.53 13.52
CA GLN A 90 -1.09 -31.30 14.22
C GLN A 90 -1.32 -32.65 13.55
N GLU A 91 -1.37 -32.71 12.24
CA GLU A 91 -1.52 -33.95 11.50
C GLU A 91 -0.34 -34.89 11.72
N GLN A 92 0.87 -34.39 11.71
CA GLN A 92 2.07 -35.16 11.99
C GLN A 92 2.06 -35.74 13.40
N GLU A 93 1.69 -34.95 14.39
CA GLU A 93 1.57 -35.40 15.77
C GLU A 93 0.50 -36.50 15.93
N ARG A 94 -0.65 -36.37 15.29
CA ARG A 94 -1.68 -37.39 15.29
C ARG A 94 -1.22 -38.69 14.61
N ALA A 95 -0.49 -38.56 13.51
CA ALA A 95 0.06 -39.73 12.83
C ALA A 95 1.07 -40.45 13.71
N ARG A 96 1.90 -39.75 14.47
CA ARG A 96 2.81 -40.38 15.43
C ARG A 96 2.09 -41.10 16.54
N ASP A 97 1.04 -40.52 17.09
CA ASP A 97 0.25 -41.12 18.14
C ASP A 97 -0.47 -42.37 17.68
N ARG A 98 -0.95 -42.40 16.44
CA ARG A 98 -1.64 -43.52 15.86
C ARG A 98 -0.70 -44.67 15.52
N HIS A 99 0.49 -44.38 15.08
CA HIS A 99 1.44 -45.38 14.61
C HIS A 99 1.82 -46.42 15.68
N PRO A 100 2.21 -46.02 16.90
CA PRO A 100 2.45 -46.97 17.95
C PRO A 100 1.23 -47.81 18.31
N ASN A 101 0.06 -47.22 18.33
CA ASN A 101 -1.18 -47.95 18.65
C ASN A 101 -1.50 -49.02 17.62
N ILE A 102 -1.26 -48.74 16.36
CA ILE A 102 -1.46 -49.69 15.28
C ILE A 102 -0.50 -50.88 15.45
N ASP A 103 0.73 -50.61 15.74
CA ASP A 103 1.75 -51.64 15.93
C ASP A 103 1.46 -52.52 17.16
N LEU A 104 0.92 -51.95 18.21
CA LEU A 104 0.58 -52.66 19.42
C LEU A 104 -0.67 -53.53 19.27
N THR A 105 -1.55 -53.19 18.37
CA THR A 105 -2.77 -53.97 18.12
C THR A 105 -2.52 -55.18 17.25
N LEU A 106 -1.37 -55.22 16.68
CA LEU A 106 -1.00 -56.40 15.91
C LEU A 106 -0.49 -57.51 16.81
#